data_ce5bf12093df77508ce57a757d7e9728
#
_entry.id   ce5bf12093df77508ce57a757d7e9728
#
_cell.length_a   1.000
_cell.length_b   1.000
_cell.length_c   1.000
_cell.angle_alpha   90.00
_cell.angle_beta   90.00
_cell.angle_gamma   90.00
#
_symmetry.space_group_name_H-M   'P 1'
#
loop_
_entity.id
_entity.type
_entity.pdbx_description
1 polymer ?
#
loop_
_entity_poly.entity_id
_entity_poly.type
_entity_poly.pdbx_seq_one_letter_code
_entity_poly.pdbx_strand_id
1 'polypeptide(L)'
;MQHAQPGYVPPRVLFVIMTERTLILIKPDGVKNGHVGEIIARIERKGLKLVELDLRTADRETAEKHYAEHSDKPFFGELVDFITSAPLVAGIVEGERAIDAWRQLAGGTDPVAKATPGTIRGDFALTVGENVVHGSDSPESAEREIAIWFPNL
;
A
#
# COMPACT_ATOMS: atom_id res chain seq x y z
N MET A 1 47.18 5.19 -11.21
CA MET A 1 46.34 5.48 -12.39
C MET A 1 45.99 4.16 -13.03
N GLN A 2 44.76 3.71 -12.87
CA GLN A 2 44.25 2.55 -13.60
C GLN A 2 43.96 3.02 -15.00
N HIS A 3 44.68 2.50 -15.98
CA HIS A 3 44.39 2.72 -17.40
C HIS A 3 43.07 2.01 -17.71
N ALA A 4 42.01 2.79 -17.99
CA ALA A 4 40.79 2.25 -18.55
C ALA A 4 41.14 1.58 -19.88
N GLN A 5 40.87 0.30 -20.02
CA GLN A 5 41.06 -0.41 -21.28
C GLN A 5 40.10 0.20 -22.34
N PRO A 6 40.63 0.57 -23.53
CA PRO A 6 39.79 1.07 -24.58
C PRO A 6 38.81 -0.04 -25.01
N GLY A 7 37.53 0.23 -24.94
CA GLY A 7 36.48 -0.70 -25.39
C GLY A 7 35.75 -1.45 -24.28
N TYR A 8 36.09 -1.24 -23.01
CA TYR A 8 35.25 -1.74 -21.91
C TYR A 8 34.00 -0.86 -21.80
N VAL A 9 32.92 -1.33 -22.40
CA VAL A 9 31.59 -0.91 -22.01
C VAL A 9 31.25 -1.76 -20.79
N PRO A 10 31.16 -1.16 -19.58
CA PRO A 10 30.63 -1.94 -18.46
C PRO A 10 29.34 -2.54 -18.95
N PRO A 11 29.06 -3.82 -18.68
CA PRO A 11 27.73 -4.32 -18.92
C PRO A 11 26.84 -3.30 -18.23
N ARG A 12 26.04 -2.59 -18.98
CA ARG A 12 24.81 -2.03 -18.45
C ARG A 12 24.11 -3.26 -17.96
N VAL A 13 24.48 -3.65 -16.76
CA VAL A 13 23.70 -4.61 -16.04
C VAL A 13 22.34 -4.07 -16.21
N LEU A 14 21.61 -4.78 -16.89
CA LEU A 14 20.21 -4.76 -17.03
C LEU A 14 19.63 -4.69 -15.62
N PHE A 15 19.76 -3.54 -14.98
CA PHE A 15 18.76 -3.09 -14.09
C PHE A 15 17.55 -2.85 -14.98
N VAL A 16 16.91 -3.95 -15.35
CA VAL A 16 15.51 -3.89 -15.69
C VAL A 16 14.89 -3.32 -14.42
N ILE A 17 14.71 -1.99 -14.44
CA ILE A 17 13.92 -1.34 -13.41
C ILE A 17 12.53 -1.94 -13.59
N MET A 18 12.29 -3.00 -12.83
CA MET A 18 10.97 -3.63 -12.73
C MET A 18 10.11 -2.68 -11.96
N THR A 19 9.51 -1.73 -12.69
CA THR A 19 8.52 -0.83 -12.13
C THR A 19 7.32 -1.65 -11.75
N GLU A 20 7.01 -1.64 -10.46
CA GLU A 20 5.94 -2.39 -9.85
C GLU A 20 4.89 -1.42 -9.34
N ARG A 21 3.63 -1.81 -9.40
CA ARG A 21 2.51 -1.05 -8.83
C ARG A 21 1.87 -1.82 -7.70
N THR A 22 1.43 -1.10 -6.68
CA THR A 22 0.67 -1.67 -5.57
C THR A 22 -0.56 -0.81 -5.27
N LEU A 23 -1.65 -1.46 -4.89
CA LEU A 23 -2.79 -0.75 -4.32
C LEU A 23 -2.47 -0.42 -2.87
N ILE A 24 -2.75 0.81 -2.50
CA ILE A 24 -2.73 1.24 -1.10
C ILE A 24 -4.08 1.79 -0.69
N LEU A 25 -4.42 1.60 0.57
CA LEU A 25 -5.53 2.29 1.21
C LEU A 25 -5.02 2.99 2.45
N ILE A 26 -5.53 4.21 2.68
CA ILE A 26 -5.54 4.82 4.00
C ILE A 26 -6.96 4.65 4.49
N LYS A 27 -7.13 3.77 5.47
CA LYS A 27 -8.44 3.34 5.94
C LYS A 27 -9.19 4.47 6.67
N PRO A 28 -10.49 4.31 6.94
CA PRO A 28 -11.28 5.36 7.61
C PRO A 28 -10.68 5.88 8.91
N ASP A 29 -10.05 5.04 9.70
CA ASP A 29 -9.37 5.46 10.93
C ASP A 29 -8.17 6.38 10.65
N GLY A 30 -7.38 6.10 9.63
CA GLY A 30 -6.26 6.94 9.21
C GLY A 30 -6.72 8.31 8.70
N VAL A 31 -7.79 8.37 7.94
CA VAL A 31 -8.38 9.63 7.46
C VAL A 31 -8.98 10.43 8.61
N LYS A 32 -9.78 9.78 9.44
CA LYS A 32 -10.44 10.41 10.59
C LYS A 32 -9.45 11.03 11.58
N ASN A 33 -8.35 10.34 11.82
CA ASN A 33 -7.32 10.80 12.76
C ASN A 33 -6.29 11.76 12.16
N GLY A 34 -6.47 12.17 10.89
CA GLY A 34 -5.65 13.19 10.25
C GLY A 34 -4.26 12.74 9.81
N HIS A 35 -4.08 11.48 9.48
CA HIS A 35 -2.77 10.93 9.09
C HIS A 35 -2.50 10.92 7.58
N VAL A 36 -3.45 11.37 6.74
CA VAL A 36 -3.31 11.29 5.28
C VAL A 36 -2.06 12.01 4.79
N GLY A 37 -1.86 13.26 5.22
CA GLY A 37 -0.73 14.07 4.76
C GLY A 37 0.63 13.48 5.14
N GLU A 38 0.78 12.99 6.36
CA GLU A 38 2.02 12.36 6.82
C GLU A 38 2.31 11.06 6.05
N ILE A 39 1.28 10.26 5.80
CA ILE A 39 1.43 9.00 5.04
C ILE A 39 1.88 9.29 3.60
N ILE A 40 1.25 10.26 2.94
CA ILE A 40 1.65 10.69 1.59
C ILE A 40 3.09 11.19 1.58
N ALA A 41 3.48 11.99 2.58
CA ALA A 41 4.84 12.48 2.71
C ALA A 41 5.86 11.34 2.85
N ARG A 42 5.53 10.30 3.59
CA ARG A 42 6.40 9.12 3.75
C ARG A 42 6.57 8.34 2.45
N ILE A 43 5.50 8.21 1.65
CA ILE A 43 5.54 7.60 0.33
C ILE A 43 6.52 8.36 -0.58
N GLU A 44 6.37 9.66 -0.66
CA GLU A 44 7.20 10.50 -1.52
C GLU A 44 8.66 10.56 -1.05
N ARG A 45 8.89 10.67 0.25
CA ARG A 45 10.26 10.65 0.81
C ARG A 45 10.98 9.32 0.59
N LYS A 46 10.24 8.21 0.55
CA LYS A 46 10.79 6.89 0.23
C LYS A 46 11.26 6.79 -1.23
N GLY A 47 10.76 7.67 -2.10
CA GLY A 47 11.06 7.65 -3.52
C GLY A 47 10.04 6.90 -4.36
N LEU A 48 8.90 6.56 -3.77
CA LEU A 48 7.77 5.96 -4.49
C LEU A 48 6.93 7.05 -5.14
N LYS A 49 6.33 6.71 -6.29
CA LYS A 49 5.50 7.64 -7.05
C LYS A 49 4.03 7.36 -6.83
N LEU A 50 3.27 8.42 -6.56
CA LEU A 50 1.80 8.36 -6.56
C LEU A 50 1.30 8.41 -8.00
N VAL A 51 0.58 7.38 -8.42
CA VAL A 51 -0.02 7.29 -9.76
C VAL A 51 -1.48 7.70 -9.71
N GLU A 52 -2.20 7.24 -8.70
CA GLU A 52 -3.59 7.58 -8.42
C GLU A 52 -3.75 7.86 -6.94
N LEU A 53 -4.65 8.80 -6.62
CA LEU A 53 -5.01 9.13 -5.26
C LEU A 53 -6.44 9.65 -5.24
N ASP A 54 -7.31 8.99 -4.49
CA ASP A 54 -8.72 9.33 -4.45
C ASP A 54 -9.29 9.22 -3.02
N LEU A 55 -9.87 10.29 -2.55
CA LEU A 55 -10.62 10.32 -1.30
C LEU A 55 -12.09 9.99 -1.61
N ARG A 56 -12.56 8.86 -1.11
CA ARG A 56 -13.92 8.38 -1.36
C ARG A 56 -14.47 7.57 -0.19
N THR A 57 -15.78 7.41 -0.15
CA THR A 57 -16.41 6.38 0.67
C THR A 57 -16.59 5.14 -0.19
N ALA A 58 -16.02 4.03 0.24
CA ALA A 58 -16.12 2.77 -0.48
C ALA A 58 -17.57 2.27 -0.48
N ASP A 59 -18.03 1.77 -1.62
CA ASP A 59 -19.30 1.06 -1.67
C ASP A 59 -19.13 -0.39 -1.18
N ARG A 60 -20.26 -1.01 -0.80
CA ARG A 60 -20.24 -2.34 -0.22
C ARG A 60 -19.75 -3.40 -1.20
N GLU A 61 -20.11 -3.27 -2.48
CA GLU A 61 -19.68 -4.21 -3.53
C GLU A 61 -18.15 -4.20 -3.68
N THR A 62 -17.53 -3.03 -3.73
CA THR A 62 -16.06 -2.88 -3.79
C THR A 62 -15.40 -3.51 -2.56
N ALA A 63 -15.93 -3.23 -1.37
CA ALA A 63 -15.40 -3.77 -0.13
C ALA A 63 -15.51 -5.30 -0.07
N GLU A 64 -16.62 -5.86 -0.49
CA GLU A 64 -16.83 -7.31 -0.55
C GLU A 64 -15.87 -7.99 -1.53
N LYS A 65 -15.65 -7.40 -2.69
CA LYS A 65 -14.66 -7.90 -3.66
C LYS A 65 -13.24 -7.83 -3.11
N HIS A 66 -12.91 -6.74 -2.43
CA HIS A 66 -11.59 -6.56 -1.82
C HIS A 66 -11.29 -7.65 -0.77
N TYR A 67 -12.26 -7.98 0.06
CA TYR A 67 -12.13 -8.99 1.09
C TYR A 67 -12.66 -10.38 0.68
N ALA A 68 -12.82 -10.65 -0.61
CA ALA A 68 -13.44 -11.90 -1.10
C ALA A 68 -12.76 -13.17 -0.57
N GLU A 69 -11.45 -13.16 -0.35
CA GLU A 69 -10.69 -14.27 0.24
C GLU A 69 -11.13 -14.62 1.66
N HIS A 70 -11.78 -13.69 2.35
CA HIS A 70 -12.26 -13.83 3.73
C HIS A 70 -13.76 -14.01 3.82
N SER A 71 -14.47 -14.20 2.68
CA SER A 71 -15.94 -14.24 2.62
C SER A 71 -16.58 -15.33 3.48
N ASP A 72 -15.85 -16.39 3.77
CA ASP A 72 -16.28 -17.52 4.62
C ASP A 72 -15.89 -17.36 6.10
N LYS A 73 -15.20 -16.27 6.44
CA LYS A 73 -14.72 -16.05 7.80
C LYS A 73 -15.69 -15.24 8.63
N PRO A 74 -15.80 -15.50 9.96
CA PRO A 74 -16.78 -14.81 10.82
C PRO A 74 -16.56 -13.31 10.91
N PHE A 75 -15.36 -12.81 10.68
CA PHE A 75 -15.05 -11.38 10.73
C PHE A 75 -15.25 -10.63 9.40
N PHE A 76 -15.69 -11.31 8.34
CA PHE A 76 -15.86 -10.69 7.02
C PHE A 76 -16.81 -9.49 7.07
N GLY A 77 -17.97 -9.65 7.71
CA GLY A 77 -18.94 -8.55 7.86
C GLY A 77 -18.37 -7.34 8.57
N GLU A 78 -17.57 -7.53 9.62
CA GLU A 78 -16.94 -6.45 10.34
C GLU A 78 -15.90 -5.70 9.49
N LEU A 79 -15.11 -6.41 8.68
CA LEU A 79 -14.16 -5.80 7.76
C LEU A 79 -14.86 -4.93 6.73
N VAL A 80 -15.93 -5.44 6.13
CA VAL A 80 -16.73 -4.71 5.13
C VAL A 80 -17.41 -3.49 5.77
N ASP A 81 -18.02 -3.67 6.93
CA ASP A 81 -18.67 -2.57 7.65
C ASP A 81 -17.69 -1.47 8.00
N PHE A 82 -16.50 -1.82 8.49
CA PHE A 82 -15.48 -0.85 8.86
C PHE A 82 -14.99 -0.05 7.65
N ILE A 83 -14.61 -0.72 6.56
CA ILE A 83 -14.02 -0.04 5.41
C ILE A 83 -15.01 0.84 4.64
N THR A 84 -16.31 0.56 4.77
CA THR A 84 -17.40 1.35 4.16
C THR A 84 -17.97 2.41 5.09
N SER A 85 -17.52 2.48 6.35
CA SER A 85 -18.12 3.31 7.39
C SER A 85 -17.91 4.81 7.23
N ALA A 86 -16.84 5.22 6.56
CA ALA A 86 -16.46 6.61 6.40
C ALA A 86 -15.46 6.76 5.25
N PRO A 87 -15.12 8.01 4.83
CA PRO A 87 -14.16 8.22 3.75
C PRO A 87 -12.80 7.57 4.02
N LEU A 88 -12.24 6.99 2.99
CA LEU A 88 -10.89 6.47 2.94
C LEU A 88 -10.14 7.06 1.74
N VAL A 89 -8.84 6.87 1.68
CA VAL A 89 -8.03 7.18 0.50
C VAL A 89 -7.66 5.87 -0.16
N ALA A 90 -7.99 5.74 -1.45
CA ALA A 90 -7.49 4.67 -2.31
C ALA A 90 -6.40 5.25 -3.22
N GLY A 91 -5.32 4.53 -3.39
CA GLY A 91 -4.21 5.00 -4.21
C GLY A 91 -3.47 3.88 -4.92
N ILE A 92 -2.75 4.27 -5.95
CA ILE A 92 -1.79 3.40 -6.64
C ILE A 92 -0.42 4.02 -6.49
N VAL A 93 0.50 3.23 -6.00
CA VAL A 93 1.90 3.61 -5.79
C VAL A 93 2.78 2.79 -6.72
N GLU A 94 3.74 3.44 -7.34
CA GLU A 94 4.62 2.85 -8.34
C GLU A 94 6.08 3.06 -7.95
N GLY A 95 6.91 2.08 -8.24
CA GLY A 95 8.35 2.18 -8.07
C GLY A 95 9.01 0.82 -8.13
N GLU A 96 10.32 0.82 -8.08
CA GLU A 96 11.10 -0.40 -7.93
C GLU A 96 10.76 -1.03 -6.58
N ARG A 97 10.35 -2.30 -6.58
CA ARG A 97 9.95 -3.03 -5.38
C ARG A 97 8.84 -2.35 -4.57
N ALA A 98 7.89 -1.70 -5.25
CA ALA A 98 6.86 -0.89 -4.60
C ALA A 98 6.04 -1.65 -3.55
N ILE A 99 5.73 -2.92 -3.79
CA ILE A 99 4.97 -3.76 -2.84
C ILE A 99 5.73 -3.89 -1.52
N ASP A 100 6.99 -4.33 -1.56
CA ASP A 100 7.81 -4.50 -0.37
C ASP A 100 8.16 -3.17 0.28
N ALA A 101 8.45 -2.15 -0.51
CA ALA A 101 8.76 -0.81 0.00
C ALA A 101 7.59 -0.19 0.75
N TRP A 102 6.38 -0.30 0.20
CA TRP A 102 5.19 0.16 0.92
C TRP A 102 4.96 -0.64 2.20
N ARG A 103 5.09 -1.96 2.13
CA ARG A 103 4.92 -2.80 3.32
C ARG A 103 5.95 -2.49 4.41
N GLN A 104 7.16 -2.12 4.03
CA GLN A 104 8.17 -1.63 4.96
C GLN A 104 7.74 -0.32 5.65
N LEU A 105 7.19 0.63 4.88
CA LEU A 105 6.65 1.87 5.43
C LEU A 105 5.46 1.62 6.37
N ALA A 106 4.59 0.70 5.96
CA ALA A 106 3.38 0.38 6.72
C ALA A 106 3.70 -0.31 8.06
N GLY A 107 4.68 -1.18 8.08
CA GLY A 107 4.98 -2.03 9.21
C GLY A 107 4.10 -3.28 9.28
N GLY A 108 4.37 -4.16 10.22
CA GLY A 108 3.62 -5.41 10.40
C GLY A 108 2.14 -5.18 10.72
N THR A 109 1.32 -6.16 10.41
CA THR A 109 -0.16 -6.07 10.51
C THR A 109 -0.63 -5.77 11.93
N ASP A 110 0.01 -6.37 12.94
CA ASP A 110 -0.26 -6.03 14.35
C ASP A 110 0.58 -4.80 14.72
N PRO A 111 -0.05 -3.66 15.06
CA PRO A 111 0.68 -2.41 15.31
C PRO A 111 1.65 -2.45 16.47
N VAL A 112 1.42 -3.29 17.45
CA VAL A 112 2.24 -3.37 18.67
C VAL A 112 3.18 -4.57 18.64
N ALA A 113 2.67 -5.74 18.25
CA ALA A 113 3.46 -6.97 18.28
C ALA A 113 4.41 -7.11 17.07
N LYS A 114 4.08 -6.52 15.92
CA LYS A 114 4.81 -6.72 14.66
C LYS A 114 5.36 -5.43 14.03
N ALA A 115 4.67 -4.31 14.19
CA ALA A 115 5.12 -3.03 13.63
C ALA A 115 6.09 -2.36 14.59
N THR A 116 7.25 -1.98 14.08
CA THR A 116 8.22 -1.21 14.87
C THR A 116 7.88 0.27 14.85
N PRO A 117 8.28 1.05 15.90
CA PRO A 117 8.22 2.49 15.84
C PRO A 117 8.96 3.04 14.63
N GLY A 118 8.42 4.08 14.00
CA GLY A 118 8.92 4.63 12.74
C GLY A 118 8.13 4.14 11.53
N THR A 119 7.42 3.02 11.62
CA THR A 119 6.46 2.59 10.61
C THR A 119 5.11 3.27 10.82
N ILE A 120 4.28 3.30 9.79
CA ILE A 120 2.94 3.92 9.88
C ILE A 120 2.12 3.28 10.99
N ARG A 121 2.01 1.96 11.00
CA ARG A 121 1.26 1.24 12.04
C ARG A 121 1.90 1.34 13.41
N GLY A 122 3.23 1.29 13.48
CA GLY A 122 3.95 1.44 14.74
C GLY A 122 3.78 2.81 15.37
N ASP A 123 3.65 3.86 14.56
CA ASP A 123 3.49 5.23 15.04
C ASP A 123 2.02 5.60 15.33
N PHE A 124 1.06 5.08 14.55
CA PHE A 124 -0.30 5.61 14.52
C PHE A 124 -1.39 4.63 14.93
N ALA A 125 -1.08 3.38 15.22
CA ALA A 125 -2.07 2.37 15.52
C ALA A 125 -1.76 1.56 16.78
N LEU A 126 -2.80 0.95 17.35
CA LEU A 126 -2.70 0.10 18.55
C LEU A 126 -3.31 -1.29 18.35
N THR A 127 -4.27 -1.43 17.43
CA THR A 127 -5.01 -2.68 17.22
C THR A 127 -4.98 -3.14 15.78
N VAL A 128 -5.13 -4.44 15.55
CA VAL A 128 -5.20 -5.03 14.22
C VAL A 128 -6.44 -4.55 13.46
N GLY A 129 -7.57 -4.37 14.16
CA GLY A 129 -8.82 -3.93 13.54
C GLY A 129 -8.79 -2.51 13.01
N GLU A 130 -8.02 -1.63 13.65
CA GLU A 130 -7.82 -0.23 13.25
C GLU A 130 -6.32 0.00 13.07
N ASN A 131 -5.75 -0.52 11.98
CA ASN A 131 -4.31 -0.46 11.72
C ASN A 131 -3.92 0.47 10.57
N VAL A 132 -4.75 1.45 10.29
CA VAL A 132 -4.51 2.66 9.48
C VAL A 132 -4.44 2.43 7.98
N VAL A 133 -3.67 1.47 7.51
CA VAL A 133 -3.37 1.32 6.08
C VAL A 133 -3.49 -0.12 5.59
N HIS A 134 -3.61 -0.25 4.28
CA HIS A 134 -3.55 -1.51 3.55
C HIS A 134 -2.56 -1.37 2.39
N GLY A 135 -1.93 -2.47 2.03
CA GLY A 135 -1.14 -2.61 0.81
C GLY A 135 -1.27 -4.03 0.26
N SER A 136 -1.17 -4.16 -1.04
CA SER A 136 -1.16 -5.47 -1.68
C SER A 136 0.04 -6.28 -1.19
N ASP A 137 -0.09 -7.60 -1.11
CA ASP A 137 0.96 -8.49 -0.58
C ASP A 137 1.77 -9.21 -1.66
N SER A 138 1.34 -9.13 -2.91
CA SER A 138 1.99 -9.77 -4.05
C SER A 138 1.65 -9.05 -5.35
N PRO A 139 2.40 -9.28 -6.45
CA PRO A 139 2.05 -8.74 -7.76
C PRO A 139 0.65 -9.15 -8.23
N GLU A 140 0.24 -10.39 -7.98
CA GLU A 140 -1.07 -10.91 -8.33
C GLU A 140 -2.18 -10.21 -7.55
N SER A 141 -1.99 -10.04 -6.23
CA SER A 141 -2.94 -9.30 -5.39
C SER A 141 -3.02 -7.84 -5.81
N ALA A 142 -1.89 -7.21 -6.14
CA ALA A 142 -1.86 -5.83 -6.61
C ALA A 142 -2.69 -5.63 -7.88
N GLU A 143 -2.51 -6.50 -8.88
CA GLU A 143 -3.26 -6.46 -10.13
C GLU A 143 -4.77 -6.60 -9.88
N ARG A 144 -5.16 -7.57 -9.08
CA ARG A 144 -6.56 -7.81 -8.71
C ARG A 144 -7.16 -6.62 -7.96
N GLU A 145 -6.47 -6.12 -6.97
CA GLU A 145 -6.97 -5.02 -6.11
C GLU A 145 -7.04 -3.69 -6.87
N ILE A 146 -6.06 -3.39 -7.72
CA ILE A 146 -6.10 -2.20 -8.59
C ILE A 146 -7.33 -2.24 -9.50
N ALA A 147 -7.63 -3.38 -10.11
CA ALA A 147 -8.82 -3.54 -10.95
C ALA A 147 -10.13 -3.36 -10.19
N ILE A 148 -10.17 -3.75 -8.90
CA ILE A 148 -11.34 -3.57 -8.03
C ILE A 148 -11.56 -2.09 -7.68
N TRP A 149 -10.51 -1.41 -7.26
CA TRP A 149 -10.58 -0.03 -6.76
C TRP A 149 -10.55 1.03 -7.87
N PHE A 150 -9.91 0.72 -8.98
CA PHE A 150 -9.77 1.61 -10.13
C PHE A 150 -10.13 0.90 -11.44
N PRO A 151 -11.39 0.51 -11.62
CA PRO A 151 -11.80 -0.31 -12.78
C PRO A 151 -11.71 0.41 -14.13
N ASN A 152 -11.58 1.75 -14.13
CA ASN A 152 -11.56 2.57 -15.33
C ASN A 152 -10.14 2.96 -15.81
N LEU A 153 -9.13 2.37 -15.22
CA LEU A 153 -7.75 2.60 -15.67
C LEU A 153 -7.34 1.65 -16.78
#